data_70ea74361366cfd7aa9ad510a1a2d321
#
_entry.id   70ea74361366cfd7aa9ad510a1a2d321
#
_cell.length_a   1.000
_cell.length_b   1.000
_cell.length_c   1.000
_cell.angle_alpha   90.00
_cell.angle_beta   90.00
_cell.angle_gamma   90.00
#
_symmetry.space_group_name_H-M   'P 1'
#
loop_
_entity.id
_entity.type
_entity.pdbx_description
1 polymer ?
#
loop_
_entity_poly.entity_id
_entity_poly.type
_entity_poly.pdbx_seq_one_letter_code
_entity_poly.pdbx_strand_id
1 'polypeptide(L)'
;MFIFLVHVICYDLWYYFTHICSHNVKIYRYHKYHHATRYDELTYNDAFAGHMIEYPVQMVGIFIPTIFIEYHLPTILCVYIFVTIRTFLNHDHRYTWLVGNHHLLHHKHPKYNFGEYWTDALLGTLYLPGTDGVYSQYKQ
;
A
#
# COMPACT_ATOMS: atom_id res chain seq x y z
N MET A 1 -0.53 -1.31 23.21
CA MET A 1 -0.48 -0.19 22.23
C MET A 1 0.86 -0.14 21.49
N PHE A 2 2.00 -0.07 22.16
CA PHE A 2 3.31 0.03 21.49
C PHE A 2 3.57 -1.12 20.50
N ILE A 3 3.39 -2.38 20.91
CA ILE A 3 3.59 -3.57 20.05
C ILE A 3 2.71 -3.53 18.80
N PHE A 4 1.43 -3.13 18.93
CA PHE A 4 0.53 -2.95 17.80
C PHE A 4 1.11 -1.95 16.77
N LEU A 5 1.59 -0.80 17.22
CA LEU A 5 2.19 0.20 16.34
C LEU A 5 3.44 -0.32 15.63
N VAL A 6 4.29 -1.09 16.31
CA VAL A 6 5.47 -1.71 15.69
C VAL A 6 5.06 -2.62 14.53
N HIS A 7 4.03 -3.46 14.71
CA HIS A 7 3.52 -4.31 13.63
C HIS A 7 2.94 -3.50 12.46
N VAL A 8 2.20 -2.42 12.73
CA VAL A 8 1.65 -1.54 11.68
C VAL A 8 2.78 -0.87 10.90
N ILE A 9 3.78 -0.30 11.58
CA ILE A 9 4.92 0.35 10.92
C ILE A 9 5.71 -0.64 10.05
N CYS A 10 5.97 -1.85 10.55
CA CYS A 10 6.65 -2.89 9.79
C CYS A 10 5.81 -3.32 8.57
N TYR A 11 4.50 -3.45 8.73
CA TYR A 11 3.61 -3.72 7.62
C TYR A 11 3.65 -2.62 6.57
N ASP A 12 3.59 -1.34 6.95
CA ASP A 12 3.60 -0.21 6.03
C ASP A 12 4.90 -0.15 5.21
N LEU A 13 6.04 -0.36 5.87
CA LEU A 13 7.35 -0.44 5.19
C LEU A 13 7.44 -1.64 4.24
N TRP A 14 6.98 -2.80 4.68
CA TRP A 14 6.95 -4.01 3.86
C TRP A 14 6.01 -3.86 2.66
N TYR A 15 4.81 -3.32 2.90
CA TYR A 15 3.84 -3.02 1.85
C TYR A 15 4.43 -2.07 0.81
N TYR A 16 5.03 -0.95 1.23
CA TYR A 16 5.72 -0.03 0.33
C TYR A 16 6.75 -0.76 -0.54
N PHE A 17 7.63 -1.54 0.10
CA PHE A 17 8.70 -2.25 -0.60
C PHE A 17 8.15 -3.27 -1.61
N THR A 18 7.21 -4.11 -1.20
CA THR A 18 6.61 -5.13 -2.08
C THR A 18 5.79 -4.50 -3.21
N HIS A 19 5.10 -3.40 -2.92
CA HIS A 19 4.29 -2.69 -3.90
C HIS A 19 5.17 -1.99 -4.96
N ILE A 20 6.21 -1.28 -4.59
CA ILE A 20 7.14 -0.68 -5.57
C ILE A 20 7.84 -1.77 -6.40
N CYS A 21 8.16 -2.92 -5.81
CA CYS A 21 8.68 -4.07 -6.55
C CYS A 21 7.66 -4.62 -7.55
N SER A 22 6.36 -4.65 -7.20
CA SER A 22 5.30 -5.13 -8.08
C SER A 22 5.12 -4.27 -9.33
N HIS A 23 5.52 -3.00 -9.29
CA HIS A 23 5.59 -2.09 -10.44
C HIS A 23 6.83 -2.31 -11.33
N ASN A 24 7.76 -3.19 -10.96
CA ASN A 24 8.86 -3.57 -11.84
C ASN A 24 8.32 -4.34 -13.06
N VAL A 25 8.83 -4.01 -14.26
CA VAL A 25 8.36 -4.56 -15.55
C VAL A 25 8.29 -6.09 -15.57
N LYS A 26 9.21 -6.78 -14.87
CA LYS A 26 9.27 -8.25 -14.82
C LYS A 26 8.15 -8.87 -13.98
N ILE A 27 7.68 -8.14 -12.96
CA ILE A 27 6.72 -8.63 -11.96
C ILE A 27 5.34 -8.00 -12.19
N TYR A 28 5.25 -6.88 -12.88
CA TYR A 28 4.02 -6.12 -13.13
C TYR A 28 2.86 -6.96 -13.67
N ARG A 29 3.15 -8.05 -14.38
CA ARG A 29 2.14 -9.00 -14.88
C ARG A 29 1.20 -9.53 -13.78
N TYR A 30 1.66 -9.60 -12.55
CA TYR A 30 0.84 -10.03 -11.41
C TYR A 30 0.02 -8.88 -10.84
N HIS A 31 0.57 -7.67 -10.84
CA HIS A 31 -0.03 -6.45 -10.27
C HIS A 31 -0.95 -5.69 -11.23
N LYS A 32 -0.83 -5.91 -12.55
CA LYS A 32 -1.62 -5.21 -13.57
C LYS A 32 -3.15 -5.34 -13.38
N TYR A 33 -3.60 -6.44 -12.79
CA TYR A 33 -5.02 -6.66 -12.54
C TYR A 33 -5.54 -5.78 -11.42
N HIS A 34 -4.70 -5.41 -10.44
CA HIS A 34 -5.00 -4.44 -9.41
C HIS A 34 -5.24 -3.03 -10.00
N HIS A 35 -4.51 -2.68 -11.04
CA HIS A 35 -4.68 -1.43 -11.77
C HIS A 35 -5.66 -1.52 -12.97
N ALA A 36 -6.44 -2.59 -13.08
CA ALA A 36 -7.36 -2.76 -14.22
C ALA A 36 -8.61 -1.85 -14.13
N THR A 37 -9.09 -1.56 -12.93
CA THR A 37 -10.22 -0.66 -12.71
C THR A 37 -9.77 0.79 -12.87
N ARG A 38 -10.57 1.58 -13.60
CA ARG A 38 -10.29 3.01 -13.80
C ARG A 38 -10.36 3.76 -12.48
N TYR A 39 -9.53 4.79 -12.34
CA TYR A 39 -9.45 5.61 -11.13
C TYR A 39 -10.80 6.09 -10.62
N ASP A 40 -11.65 6.59 -11.53
CA ASP A 40 -12.98 7.16 -11.24
C ASP A 40 -14.05 6.11 -10.89
N GLU A 41 -13.78 4.84 -11.13
CA GLU A 41 -14.67 3.70 -10.89
C GLU A 41 -14.25 2.85 -9.68
N LEU A 42 -13.13 3.18 -9.06
CA LEU A 42 -12.59 2.42 -7.91
C LEU A 42 -13.57 2.41 -6.73
N THR A 43 -13.72 1.23 -6.16
CA THR A 43 -14.52 0.97 -4.96
C THR A 43 -13.76 0.04 -4.01
N TYR A 44 -14.25 -0.11 -2.78
CA TYR A 44 -13.66 -1.04 -1.81
C TYR A 44 -13.54 -2.49 -2.32
N ASN A 45 -14.36 -2.91 -3.30
CA ASN A 45 -14.28 -4.24 -3.91
C ASN A 45 -12.98 -4.45 -4.70
N ASP A 46 -12.37 -3.36 -5.20
CA ASP A 46 -11.15 -3.41 -5.99
C ASP A 46 -9.89 -3.60 -5.12
N ALA A 47 -10.04 -3.47 -3.80
CA ALA A 47 -8.94 -3.61 -2.85
C ALA A 47 -8.18 -4.95 -2.96
N PHE A 48 -8.88 -6.02 -3.34
CA PHE A 48 -8.31 -7.36 -3.57
C PHE A 48 -8.37 -7.80 -5.04
N ALA A 49 -8.72 -6.91 -5.95
CA ALA A 49 -8.61 -7.15 -7.38
C ALA A 49 -7.12 -7.28 -7.75
N GLY A 50 -6.66 -8.49 -7.99
CA GLY A 50 -5.24 -8.73 -8.26
C GLY A 50 -4.92 -10.22 -8.36
N HIS A 51 -3.65 -10.53 -8.49
CA HIS A 51 -3.20 -11.92 -8.49
C HIS A 51 -3.22 -12.48 -7.06
N MET A 52 -3.66 -13.74 -6.91
CA MET A 52 -3.85 -14.38 -5.59
C MET A 52 -2.60 -14.38 -4.68
N ILE A 53 -1.40 -14.18 -5.25
CA ILE A 53 -0.15 -14.14 -4.48
C ILE A 53 0.13 -12.77 -3.84
N GLU A 54 -0.47 -11.69 -4.35
CA GLU A 54 -0.14 -10.33 -3.87
C GLU A 54 -0.53 -10.12 -2.42
N TYR A 55 -1.78 -10.42 -2.09
CA TYR A 55 -2.28 -10.24 -0.74
C TYR A 55 -1.50 -11.04 0.32
N PRO A 56 -1.24 -12.35 0.14
CA PRO A 56 -0.38 -13.10 1.07
C PRO A 56 1.02 -12.51 1.22
N VAL A 57 1.65 -12.07 0.13
CA VAL A 57 2.99 -11.45 0.17
C VAL A 57 2.97 -10.15 0.97
N GLN A 58 1.96 -9.31 0.76
CA GLN A 58 1.80 -8.07 1.52
C GLN A 58 1.59 -8.36 3.02
N MET A 59 0.77 -9.36 3.36
CA MET A 59 0.47 -9.72 4.76
C MET A 59 1.67 -10.25 5.54
N VAL A 60 2.74 -10.73 4.89
CA VAL A 60 3.99 -11.11 5.57
C VAL A 60 4.53 -9.99 6.45
N GLY A 61 4.34 -8.73 6.05
CA GLY A 61 4.79 -7.56 6.82
C GLY A 61 4.27 -7.51 8.26
N ILE A 62 3.06 -8.04 8.51
CA ILE A 62 2.48 -8.11 9.85
C ILE A 62 3.32 -8.99 10.78
N PHE A 63 3.97 -10.03 10.25
CA PHE A 63 4.70 -11.03 11.03
C PHE A 63 6.18 -10.68 11.21
N ILE A 64 6.74 -9.73 10.49
CA ILE A 64 8.17 -9.37 10.60
C ILE A 64 8.59 -9.09 12.05
N PRO A 65 7.85 -8.31 12.87
CA PRO A 65 8.24 -8.06 14.25
C PRO A 65 8.35 -9.31 15.13
N THR A 66 7.62 -10.39 14.80
CA THR A 66 7.67 -11.63 15.60
C THR A 66 9.03 -12.33 15.57
N ILE A 67 9.93 -11.92 14.67
CA ILE A 67 11.32 -12.39 14.66
C ILE A 67 12.08 -11.88 15.90
N PHE A 68 11.67 -10.71 16.45
CA PHE A 68 12.38 -10.01 17.53
C PHE A 68 11.52 -9.80 18.78
N ILE A 69 10.20 -9.91 18.64
CA ILE A 69 9.23 -9.66 19.71
C ILE A 69 8.38 -10.92 19.88
N GLU A 70 8.08 -11.25 21.13
CA GLU A 70 7.22 -12.40 21.43
C GLU A 70 5.89 -12.35 20.67
N TYR A 71 5.52 -13.48 20.09
CA TYR A 71 4.28 -13.64 19.34
C TYR A 71 3.06 -13.51 20.26
N HIS A 72 2.17 -12.57 19.93
CA HIS A 72 0.93 -12.32 20.65
C HIS A 72 -0.26 -12.31 19.68
N LEU A 73 -0.94 -13.46 19.58
CA LEU A 73 -2.01 -13.65 18.59
C LEU A 73 -3.10 -12.58 18.60
N PRO A 74 -3.64 -12.11 19.74
CA PRO A 74 -4.62 -11.03 19.75
C PRO A 74 -4.12 -9.75 19.10
N THR A 75 -2.85 -9.37 19.34
CA THR A 75 -2.26 -8.18 18.71
C THR A 75 -2.17 -8.35 17.19
N ILE A 76 -1.71 -9.50 16.72
CA ILE A 76 -1.60 -9.79 15.29
C ILE A 76 -2.97 -9.76 14.62
N LEU A 77 -4.00 -10.34 15.24
CA LEU A 77 -5.37 -10.29 14.73
C LEU A 77 -5.89 -8.84 14.65
N CYS A 78 -5.63 -8.03 15.68
CA CYS A 78 -6.01 -6.61 15.66
C CYS A 78 -5.30 -5.85 14.52
N VAL A 79 -4.00 -6.09 14.31
CA VAL A 79 -3.25 -5.47 13.20
C VAL A 79 -3.80 -5.93 11.86
N TYR A 80 -4.03 -7.24 11.69
CA TYR A 80 -4.60 -7.79 10.46
C TYR A 80 -5.94 -7.15 10.11
N ILE A 81 -6.86 -7.06 11.08
CA ILE A 81 -8.17 -6.43 10.91
C ILE A 81 -8.00 -4.95 10.54
N PHE A 82 -7.13 -4.24 11.26
CA PHE A 82 -6.87 -2.82 11.03
C PHE A 82 -6.33 -2.55 9.61
N VAL A 83 -5.29 -3.27 9.19
CA VAL A 83 -4.70 -3.05 7.85
C VAL A 83 -5.65 -3.47 6.73
N THR A 84 -6.44 -4.53 6.94
CA THR A 84 -7.45 -4.98 5.98
C THR A 84 -8.55 -3.91 5.80
N ILE A 85 -9.10 -3.37 6.89
CA ILE A 85 -10.10 -2.30 6.82
C ILE A 85 -9.50 -1.07 6.13
N ARG A 86 -8.28 -0.66 6.49
CA ARG A 86 -7.59 0.46 5.86
C ARG A 86 -7.42 0.25 4.35
N THR A 87 -7.05 -0.97 3.92
CA THR A 87 -6.94 -1.32 2.51
C THR A 87 -8.26 -1.13 1.76
N PHE A 88 -9.39 -1.57 2.32
CA PHE A 88 -10.71 -1.31 1.74
C PHE A 88 -11.02 0.18 1.62
N LEU A 89 -10.77 0.94 2.69
CA LEU A 89 -11.08 2.37 2.72
C LEU A 89 -10.21 3.16 1.73
N ASN A 90 -8.96 2.79 1.56
CA ASN A 90 -8.00 3.44 0.65
C ASN A 90 -8.36 3.26 -0.83
N HIS A 91 -9.20 2.29 -1.20
CA HIS A 91 -9.65 2.05 -2.57
C HIS A 91 -10.99 2.71 -2.93
N ASP A 92 -11.62 3.43 -2.01
CA ASP A 92 -12.98 3.92 -2.22
C ASP A 92 -13.08 5.43 -2.04
N HIS A 93 -13.53 6.13 -3.08
CA HIS A 93 -13.68 7.58 -3.09
C HIS A 93 -14.60 8.11 -1.98
N ARG A 94 -15.56 7.30 -1.50
CA ARG A 94 -16.51 7.69 -0.45
C ARG A 94 -15.84 7.90 0.91
N TYR A 95 -14.65 7.32 1.11
CA TYR A 95 -13.94 7.36 2.39
C TYR A 95 -12.72 8.29 2.39
N THR A 96 -12.53 9.08 1.33
CA THR A 96 -11.40 10.02 1.23
C THR A 96 -11.35 11.07 2.34
N TRP A 97 -12.48 11.40 2.91
CA TRP A 97 -12.57 12.31 4.06
C TRP A 97 -11.95 11.71 5.35
N LEU A 98 -11.83 10.38 5.44
CA LEU A 98 -11.30 9.65 6.60
C LEU A 98 -9.83 9.25 6.39
N VAL A 99 -9.50 8.68 5.22
CA VAL A 99 -8.17 8.09 4.95
C VAL A 99 -7.36 8.90 3.93
N GLY A 100 -7.91 9.98 3.39
CA GLY A 100 -7.31 10.71 2.28
C GLY A 100 -7.48 10.00 0.94
N ASN A 101 -6.88 10.57 -0.10
CA ASN A 101 -6.95 10.03 -1.46
C ASN A 101 -5.59 9.49 -1.95
N HIS A 102 -4.67 9.25 -1.03
CA HIS A 102 -3.27 8.94 -1.33
C HIS A 102 -3.12 7.73 -2.26
N HIS A 103 -3.74 6.60 -1.89
CA HIS A 103 -3.70 5.38 -2.69
C HIS A 103 -4.54 5.46 -3.97
N LEU A 104 -5.67 6.16 -3.94
CA LEU A 104 -6.44 6.45 -5.16
C LEU A 104 -5.60 7.22 -6.18
N LEU A 105 -4.80 8.21 -5.72
CA LEU A 105 -3.88 8.93 -6.60
C LEU A 105 -2.77 8.02 -7.15
N HIS A 106 -2.39 6.95 -6.44
CA HIS A 106 -1.50 5.94 -6.98
C HIS A 106 -2.11 5.24 -8.20
N HIS A 107 -3.37 4.83 -8.14
CA HIS A 107 -4.08 4.24 -9.30
C HIS A 107 -4.15 5.19 -10.50
N LYS A 108 -4.22 6.49 -10.24
CA LYS A 108 -4.18 7.52 -11.31
C LYS A 108 -2.76 7.78 -11.82
N HIS A 109 -1.79 7.76 -10.93
CA HIS A 109 -0.38 8.09 -11.18
C HIS A 109 0.54 6.97 -10.66
N PRO A 110 0.63 5.80 -11.34
CA PRO A 110 1.22 4.57 -10.81
C PRO A 110 2.75 4.62 -10.60
N LYS A 111 3.37 5.77 -10.79
CA LYS A 111 4.79 6.02 -10.50
C LYS A 111 5.04 6.65 -9.13
N TYR A 112 3.97 6.94 -8.38
CA TYR A 112 4.00 7.64 -7.09
C TYR A 112 3.09 6.94 -6.08
N ASN A 113 3.22 7.28 -4.79
CA ASN A 113 2.32 6.86 -3.71
C ASN A 113 2.21 5.34 -3.57
N PHE A 114 3.35 4.65 -3.49
CA PHE A 114 3.41 3.19 -3.39
C PHE A 114 3.01 2.66 -2.01
N GLY A 115 3.11 3.46 -0.96
CA GLY A 115 2.82 3.07 0.41
C GLY A 115 1.76 3.91 1.09
N GLU A 116 1.95 4.18 2.36
CA GLU A 116 1.20 5.17 3.10
C GLU A 116 1.85 6.56 2.93
N TYR A 117 1.10 7.62 3.17
CA TYR A 117 1.58 8.99 2.99
C TYR A 117 2.97 9.25 3.62
N TRP A 118 3.18 8.74 4.83
CA TRP A 118 4.43 8.95 5.56
C TRP A 118 5.62 8.20 4.95
N THR A 119 5.41 6.99 4.40
CA THR A 119 6.45 6.20 3.72
C THR A 119 6.86 6.86 2.41
N ASP A 120 5.89 7.30 1.61
CA ASP A 120 6.15 7.97 0.33
C ASP A 120 6.81 9.34 0.53
N ALA A 121 6.40 10.09 1.56
CA ALA A 121 7.05 11.35 1.91
C ALA A 121 8.50 11.15 2.34
N LEU A 122 8.76 10.13 3.17
CA LEU A 122 10.11 9.80 3.65
C LEU A 122 11.02 9.30 2.54
N LEU A 123 10.48 8.50 1.60
CA LEU A 123 11.25 7.82 0.57
C LEU A 123 11.22 8.55 -0.80
N GLY A 124 10.60 9.73 -0.86
CA GLY A 124 10.61 10.61 -2.03
C GLY A 124 9.75 10.12 -3.20
N THR A 125 8.73 9.32 -2.93
CA THR A 125 7.78 8.80 -3.93
C THR A 125 6.38 9.43 -3.81
N LEU A 126 6.23 10.45 -2.97
CA LEU A 126 4.98 11.17 -2.80
C LEU A 126 4.59 11.93 -4.07
N TYR A 127 3.35 11.75 -4.52
CA TYR A 127 2.79 12.55 -5.60
C TYR A 127 2.51 13.98 -5.13
N LEU A 128 3.10 14.95 -5.82
CA LEU A 128 2.84 16.37 -5.62
C LEU A 128 2.22 16.94 -6.90
N PRO A 129 1.03 17.55 -6.84
CA PRO A 129 0.40 18.17 -8.00
C PRO A 129 1.34 19.16 -8.71
N GLY A 130 1.44 19.05 -10.03
CA GLY A 130 2.33 19.90 -10.84
C GLY A 130 3.76 19.38 -11.00
N THR A 131 4.11 18.22 -10.42
CA THR A 131 5.45 17.62 -10.50
C THR A 131 5.56 16.51 -11.55
N ASP A 132 4.56 16.27 -12.35
CA ASP A 132 4.49 15.17 -13.34
C ASP A 132 5.65 15.16 -14.36
N GLY A 133 6.53 16.17 -14.34
CA GLY A 133 7.72 16.25 -15.18
C GLY A 133 9.07 16.24 -14.45
N VAL A 134 9.09 16.48 -13.13
CA VAL A 134 10.36 16.71 -12.41
C VAL A 134 11.02 15.41 -11.98
N TYR A 135 10.26 14.39 -11.56
CA TYR A 135 10.81 13.09 -11.13
C TYR A 135 11.16 12.13 -12.27
N SER A 136 10.67 12.36 -13.50
CA SER A 136 11.06 11.55 -14.66
C SER A 136 12.53 11.78 -15.08
N GLN A 137 13.16 12.87 -14.65
CA GLN A 137 14.54 13.20 -14.99
C GLN A 137 15.58 12.46 -14.14
N TYR A 138 15.18 11.86 -12.99
CA TYR A 138 16.11 11.16 -12.09
C TYR A 138 16.13 9.63 -12.27
N LYS A 139 15.42 9.09 -13.27
CA LYS A 139 15.38 7.65 -13.60
C LYS A 139 15.82 7.41 -15.05
N GLN A 140 17.02 7.92 -15.42
CA GLN A 140 17.78 7.42 -16.55
C GLN A 140 18.96 6.58 -16.08
#